data_12af340c15b967ef058175e0031a8927
#
_entry.id   12af340c15b967ef058175e0031a8927
#
_cell.length_a   1.000
_cell.length_b   1.000
_cell.length_c   1.000
_cell.angle_alpha   90.00
_cell.angle_beta   90.00
_cell.angle_gamma   90.00
#
_symmetry.space_group_name_H-M   'P 1'
#
loop_
_entity.id
_entity.type
_entity.pdbx_description
1 polymer ?
#
loop_
_entity_poly.entity_id
_entity_poly.type
_entity_poly.pdbx_seq_one_letter_code
_entity_poly.pdbx_strand_id
1 'polypeptide(L)'
;MEAIERARKQSDKKLDQIRKSLNGLVPETEIVVTCGSYARREASDNSDIDYFVITEQCPSKQGGFDPTDFPWIKPLAERISSIVPNDPAEGGAFKQIESLNEMILNIGGEKDNNPKITRRILFLLEGEYLTNKDGLSRARRMILERYISDKMTDHQLALFLLNDIIRYYRTIAVDYEFKTSEGEQPKPWGIRNIKLIFSRKLLYASGLFSVALTADRTWDGKIGLLEGLFEMPVIDRMEAICGKSKVEDVLKSYNHFLEQLEKPSVRDRLKAIGKDERSNSLFRELKNEGHHFTRELLKLFESTFDSTHPIHKAVIF
;
A
#
# COMPACT_ATOMS: atom_id res chain seq x y z
N MET A 1 -3.81 -19.97 -10.47
CA MET A 1 -3.21 -19.10 -9.41
C MET A 1 -4.05 -19.14 -8.13
N GLU A 2 -4.11 -20.32 -7.55
CA GLU A 2 -5.05 -20.63 -6.47
C GLU A 2 -4.83 -19.88 -5.16
N ALA A 3 -3.57 -19.63 -4.76
CA ALA A 3 -3.29 -18.92 -3.51
C ALA A 3 -3.74 -17.44 -3.60
N ILE A 4 -3.54 -16.79 -4.74
CA ILE A 4 -4.05 -15.43 -4.99
C ILE A 4 -5.57 -15.40 -4.89
N GLU A 5 -6.27 -16.38 -5.48
CA GLU A 5 -7.73 -16.45 -5.44
C GLU A 5 -8.27 -16.73 -4.03
N ARG A 6 -7.62 -17.62 -3.28
CA ARG A 6 -7.99 -17.89 -1.87
C ARG A 6 -7.82 -16.65 -1.02
N ALA A 7 -6.66 -15.98 -1.11
CA ALA A 7 -6.38 -14.77 -0.35
C ALA A 7 -7.35 -13.62 -0.69
N ARG A 8 -7.73 -13.50 -1.98
CA ARG A 8 -8.74 -12.54 -2.45
C ARG A 8 -10.10 -12.82 -1.81
N LYS A 9 -10.63 -14.04 -1.96
CA LYS A 9 -11.93 -14.42 -1.40
C LYS A 9 -11.99 -14.20 0.12
N GLN A 10 -10.92 -14.52 0.83
CA GLN A 10 -10.84 -14.32 2.26
C GLN A 10 -10.80 -12.83 2.62
N SER A 11 -10.00 -12.03 1.93
CA SER A 11 -9.91 -10.60 2.15
C SER A 11 -11.25 -9.91 1.91
N ASP A 12 -11.91 -10.20 0.77
CA ASP A 12 -13.20 -9.62 0.42
C ASP A 12 -14.27 -9.99 1.45
N LYS A 13 -14.34 -11.27 1.85
CA LYS A 13 -15.28 -11.73 2.88
C LYS A 13 -15.11 -10.97 4.20
N LYS A 14 -13.86 -10.79 4.66
CA LYS A 14 -13.57 -10.08 5.92
C LYS A 14 -13.85 -8.59 5.80
N LEU A 15 -13.48 -7.96 4.70
CA LEU A 15 -13.77 -6.55 4.44
C LEU A 15 -15.29 -6.29 4.45
N ASP A 16 -16.08 -7.15 3.82
CA ASP A 16 -17.54 -7.03 3.80
C ASP A 16 -18.15 -7.22 5.20
N GLN A 17 -17.62 -8.14 6.00
CA GLN A 17 -18.02 -8.31 7.39
C GLN A 17 -17.73 -7.06 8.21
N ILE A 18 -16.55 -6.46 8.05
CA ILE A 18 -16.15 -5.23 8.74
C ILE A 18 -17.07 -4.08 8.31
N ARG A 19 -17.26 -3.84 7.03
CA ARG A 19 -18.14 -2.78 6.50
C ARG A 19 -19.54 -2.88 7.09
N LYS A 20 -20.13 -4.08 7.08
CA LYS A 20 -21.46 -4.33 7.68
C LYS A 20 -21.48 -4.04 9.18
N SER A 21 -20.44 -4.39 9.91
CA SER A 21 -20.35 -4.16 11.36
C SER A 21 -20.18 -2.69 11.73
N LEU A 22 -19.59 -1.90 10.84
CA LEU A 22 -19.34 -0.47 11.06
C LEU A 22 -20.49 0.43 10.60
N ASN A 23 -21.50 -0.13 9.94
CA ASN A 23 -22.64 0.65 9.47
C ASN A 23 -23.35 1.36 10.64
N GLY A 24 -23.56 2.68 10.50
CA GLY A 24 -24.19 3.53 11.53
C GLY A 24 -23.33 3.79 12.78
N LEU A 25 -22.10 3.29 12.85
CA LEU A 25 -21.20 3.55 13.97
C LEU A 25 -20.33 4.79 13.75
N VAL A 26 -19.78 4.93 12.54
CA VAL A 26 -18.87 6.03 12.17
C VAL A 26 -19.69 7.12 11.49
N PRO A 27 -19.48 8.41 11.83
CA PRO A 27 -20.12 9.51 11.11
C PRO A 27 -19.85 9.46 9.60
N GLU A 28 -20.86 9.82 8.80
CA GLU A 28 -20.75 9.81 7.33
C GLU A 28 -19.69 10.76 6.76
N THR A 29 -19.29 11.75 7.55
CA THR A 29 -18.22 12.69 7.21
C THR A 29 -16.82 12.10 7.34
N GLU A 30 -16.68 11.03 8.12
CA GLU A 30 -15.39 10.43 8.43
C GLU A 30 -15.09 9.25 7.50
N ILE A 31 -13.83 9.09 7.12
CA ILE A 31 -13.39 8.02 6.23
C ILE A 31 -12.52 7.05 7.01
N VAL A 32 -12.94 5.79 7.15
CA VAL A 32 -12.08 4.74 7.68
C VAL A 32 -11.48 3.98 6.52
N VAL A 33 -10.15 3.96 6.46
CA VAL A 33 -9.36 3.38 5.37
C VAL A 33 -8.55 2.22 5.90
N THR A 34 -8.55 1.10 5.21
CA THR A 34 -7.58 0.03 5.42
C THR A 34 -6.51 0.05 4.33
N CYS A 35 -5.30 -0.33 4.70
CA CYS A 35 -4.16 -0.57 3.83
C CYS A 35 -3.61 -1.97 4.09
N GLY A 36 -2.48 -2.31 3.51
CA GLY A 36 -1.80 -3.56 3.84
C GLY A 36 -2.41 -4.77 3.14
N SER A 37 -2.31 -5.94 3.78
CA SER A 37 -2.65 -7.23 3.15
C SER A 37 -4.14 -7.34 2.77
N TYR A 38 -5.04 -6.80 3.58
CA TYR A 38 -6.47 -6.80 3.27
C TYR A 38 -6.79 -5.95 2.04
N ALA A 39 -6.25 -4.73 1.98
CA ALA A 39 -6.45 -3.84 0.84
C ALA A 39 -5.86 -4.40 -0.46
N ARG A 40 -4.71 -5.09 -0.39
CA ARG A 40 -4.08 -5.75 -1.54
C ARG A 40 -4.69 -7.11 -1.89
N ARG A 41 -5.67 -7.59 -1.13
CA ARG A 41 -6.28 -8.92 -1.30
C ARG A 41 -5.28 -10.08 -1.09
N GLU A 42 -4.37 -9.93 -0.14
CA GLU A 42 -3.31 -10.88 0.22
C GLU A 42 -3.48 -11.48 1.63
N ALA A 43 -4.56 -11.12 2.33
CA ALA A 43 -4.73 -11.52 3.72
C ALA A 43 -4.96 -13.01 3.89
N SER A 44 -4.38 -13.56 4.95
CA SER A 44 -4.61 -14.91 5.47
C SER A 44 -5.26 -14.83 6.85
N ASP A 45 -5.66 -15.97 7.44
CA ASP A 45 -6.25 -16.01 8.79
C ASP A 45 -5.33 -15.43 9.88
N ASN A 46 -4.02 -15.43 9.63
CA ASN A 46 -3.01 -14.87 10.53
C ASN A 46 -2.62 -13.42 10.21
N SER A 47 -3.37 -12.73 9.34
CA SER A 47 -3.09 -11.35 8.98
C SER A 47 -3.76 -10.40 9.98
N ASP A 48 -3.01 -9.38 10.37
CA ASP A 48 -3.50 -8.17 11.02
C ASP A 48 -4.18 -7.23 10.02
N ILE A 49 -5.01 -6.32 10.50
CA ILE A 49 -5.62 -5.29 9.66
C ILE A 49 -5.04 -3.92 10.00
N ASP A 50 -4.37 -3.33 9.02
CA ASP A 50 -3.85 -1.97 9.09
C ASP A 50 -4.96 -0.98 8.68
N TYR A 51 -5.37 -0.07 9.57
CA TYR A 51 -6.37 0.95 9.23
C TYR A 51 -6.06 2.29 9.91
N PHE A 52 -6.61 3.36 9.37
CA PHE A 52 -6.58 4.71 9.94
C PHE A 52 -7.85 5.48 9.54
N VAL A 53 -8.07 6.58 10.22
CA VAL A 53 -9.22 7.47 9.99
C VAL A 53 -8.74 8.73 9.29
N ILE A 54 -9.48 9.18 8.28
CA ILE A 54 -9.26 10.49 7.66
C ILE A 54 -10.46 11.38 8.00
N THR A 55 -10.17 12.58 8.49
CA THR A 55 -11.15 13.63 8.80
C THR A 55 -10.81 14.92 8.06
N GLU A 56 -11.80 15.70 7.71
CA GLU A 56 -11.64 17.08 7.21
C GLU A 56 -11.37 18.08 8.33
N GLN A 57 -11.53 17.68 9.59
CA GLN A 57 -11.24 18.53 10.73
C GLN A 57 -9.74 18.85 10.81
N CYS A 58 -9.42 20.00 11.39
CA CYS A 58 -8.05 20.37 11.74
C CYS A 58 -7.77 20.00 13.19
N PRO A 59 -6.58 19.48 13.52
CA PRO A 59 -6.24 19.20 14.91
C PRO A 59 -6.20 20.49 15.73
N SER A 60 -6.84 20.44 16.90
CA SER A 60 -6.97 21.59 17.82
C SER A 60 -5.66 21.97 18.51
N LYS A 61 -4.64 21.10 18.47
CA LYS A 61 -3.33 21.28 19.13
C LYS A 61 -2.17 20.85 18.21
N GLN A 62 -1.00 21.45 18.42
CA GLN A 62 0.24 20.92 17.87
C GLN A 62 0.50 19.53 18.48
N GLY A 63 0.24 18.45 17.73
CA GLY A 63 0.46 17.09 18.21
C GLY A 63 -0.58 16.07 17.76
N GLY A 64 -1.61 16.50 17.03
CA GLY A 64 -2.62 15.61 16.49
C GLY A 64 -4.02 15.77 17.13
N PHE A 65 -4.85 14.80 16.94
CA PHE A 65 -6.23 14.76 17.46
C PHE A 65 -6.27 14.14 18.85
N ASP A 66 -7.14 14.65 19.71
CA ASP A 66 -7.48 13.99 20.97
C ASP A 66 -8.49 12.86 20.68
N PRO A 67 -8.20 11.60 21.03
CA PRO A 67 -9.14 10.50 20.83
C PRO A 67 -10.51 10.70 21.51
N THR A 68 -10.59 11.56 22.53
CA THR A 68 -11.85 11.88 23.21
C THR A 68 -12.80 12.72 22.34
N ASP A 69 -12.29 13.42 21.33
CA ASP A 69 -13.08 14.15 20.34
C ASP A 69 -13.84 13.21 19.39
N PHE A 70 -13.44 11.91 19.37
CA PHE A 70 -13.98 10.88 18.49
C PHE A 70 -14.51 9.68 19.30
N PRO A 71 -15.65 9.78 20.00
CA PRO A 71 -16.13 8.75 20.94
C PRO A 71 -16.41 7.40 20.29
N TRP A 72 -16.55 7.36 18.96
CA TRP A 72 -16.77 6.15 18.17
C TRP A 72 -15.47 5.36 17.85
N ILE A 73 -14.27 5.92 18.09
CA ILE A 73 -12.97 5.26 17.79
C ILE A 73 -12.80 3.97 18.60
N LYS A 74 -13.14 3.96 19.88
CA LYS A 74 -13.03 2.76 20.72
C LYS A 74 -14.01 1.68 20.26
N PRO A 75 -15.31 1.94 20.07
CA PRO A 75 -16.24 0.99 19.46
C PRO A 75 -15.82 0.51 18.07
N LEU A 76 -15.23 1.38 17.22
CA LEU A 76 -14.67 1.00 15.92
C LEU A 76 -13.59 -0.08 16.09
N ALA A 77 -12.61 0.17 16.95
CA ALA A 77 -11.51 -0.77 17.19
C ALA A 77 -12.01 -2.12 17.73
N GLU A 78 -12.96 -2.10 18.67
CA GLU A 78 -13.59 -3.29 19.25
C GLU A 78 -14.32 -4.13 18.17
N ARG A 79 -15.09 -3.48 17.27
CA ARG A 79 -15.78 -4.19 16.19
C ARG A 79 -14.81 -4.79 15.16
N ILE A 80 -13.78 -4.05 14.77
CA ILE A 80 -12.76 -4.57 13.85
C ILE A 80 -12.04 -5.77 14.50
N SER A 81 -11.61 -5.66 15.76
CA SER A 81 -10.90 -6.73 16.48
C SER A 81 -11.77 -7.98 16.69
N SER A 82 -13.11 -7.84 16.80
CA SER A 82 -14.01 -9.00 16.87
C SER A 82 -14.05 -9.82 15.59
N ILE A 83 -13.71 -9.24 14.44
CA ILE A 83 -13.71 -9.89 13.11
C ILE A 83 -12.30 -10.32 12.72
N VAL A 84 -11.30 -9.48 13.01
CA VAL A 84 -9.87 -9.73 12.79
C VAL A 84 -9.15 -9.59 14.14
N PRO A 85 -8.99 -10.70 14.89
CA PRO A 85 -8.48 -10.65 16.25
C PRO A 85 -6.98 -10.39 16.35
N ASN A 86 -6.25 -10.50 15.23
CA ASN A 86 -4.81 -10.23 15.22
C ASN A 86 -4.57 -8.71 15.28
N ASP A 87 -4.02 -8.26 16.39
CA ASP A 87 -3.73 -6.84 16.60
C ASP A 87 -2.65 -6.34 15.65
N PRO A 88 -2.85 -5.19 14.99
CA PRO A 88 -1.77 -4.54 14.25
C PRO A 88 -0.66 -4.17 15.23
N ALA A 89 0.58 -4.32 14.77
CA ALA A 89 1.77 -4.05 15.58
C ALA A 89 1.69 -2.66 16.23
N GLU A 90 1.87 -2.58 17.55
CA GLU A 90 1.94 -1.32 18.28
C GLU A 90 3.01 -0.38 17.69
N GLY A 91 2.71 0.93 17.67
CA GLY A 91 3.65 1.98 17.22
C GLY A 91 3.78 2.16 15.70
N GLY A 92 2.84 1.68 14.91
CA GLY A 92 2.77 1.90 13.45
C GLY A 92 2.08 3.20 13.05
N ALA A 93 2.07 3.47 11.73
CA ALA A 93 1.32 4.56 11.10
C ALA A 93 -0.21 4.36 11.14
N PHE A 94 -0.69 3.32 11.80
CA PHE A 94 -2.07 2.87 11.81
C PHE A 94 -2.74 3.09 13.16
N LYS A 95 -4.06 3.00 13.23
CA LYS A 95 -4.91 3.37 14.38
C LYS A 95 -4.84 4.87 14.74
N GLN A 96 -4.49 5.73 13.79
CA GLN A 96 -4.40 7.18 13.99
C GLN A 96 -5.49 7.91 13.23
N ILE A 97 -5.78 9.12 13.65
CA ILE A 97 -6.66 10.05 12.96
C ILE A 97 -5.76 11.02 12.20
N GLU A 98 -6.02 11.17 10.90
CA GLU A 98 -5.27 12.05 10.00
C GLU A 98 -6.17 13.14 9.45
N SER A 99 -5.66 14.37 9.42
CA SER A 99 -6.34 15.46 8.73
C SER A 99 -6.06 15.37 7.23
N LEU A 100 -7.13 15.31 6.42
CA LEU A 100 -7.01 15.38 4.97
C LEU A 100 -6.29 16.66 4.52
N ASN A 101 -6.61 17.79 5.15
CA ASN A 101 -5.97 19.06 4.86
C ASN A 101 -4.45 19.01 5.10
N GLU A 102 -3.99 18.40 6.21
CA GLU A 102 -2.56 18.25 6.46
C GLU A 102 -1.88 17.31 5.45
N MET A 103 -2.56 16.25 5.01
CA MET A 103 -2.04 15.36 3.97
C MET A 103 -1.81 16.08 2.64
N ILE A 104 -2.64 17.07 2.32
CA ILE A 104 -2.58 17.85 1.07
C ILE A 104 -1.57 19.01 1.17
N LEU A 105 -1.56 19.74 2.28
CA LEU A 105 -0.79 21.00 2.41
C LEU A 105 0.71 20.78 2.60
N ASN A 106 1.13 19.67 3.17
CA ASN A 106 2.50 19.46 3.59
C ASN A 106 3.33 18.56 2.66
N ILE A 107 2.96 18.43 1.39
CA ILE A 107 3.73 17.58 0.46
C ILE A 107 5.09 18.23 0.16
N GLY A 108 6.17 17.53 0.49
CA GLY A 108 7.56 17.95 0.21
C GLY A 108 8.14 19.02 1.14
N GLY A 109 7.39 19.51 2.13
CA GLY A 109 7.87 20.50 3.09
C GLY A 109 8.58 19.88 4.31
N GLU A 110 9.13 20.73 5.19
CA GLU A 110 9.80 20.28 6.43
C GLU A 110 8.92 19.40 7.33
N LYS A 111 7.59 19.61 7.28
CA LYS A 111 6.62 18.84 8.04
C LYS A 111 6.22 17.52 7.37
N ASP A 112 6.71 17.24 6.15
CA ASP A 112 6.42 16.02 5.40
C ASP A 112 7.38 14.89 5.79
N ASN A 113 7.20 14.37 6.99
CA ASN A 113 8.04 13.33 7.56
C ASN A 113 7.69 11.92 7.00
N ASN A 114 8.55 10.94 7.29
CA ASN A 114 8.40 9.56 6.81
C ASN A 114 7.01 8.93 7.08
N PRO A 115 6.39 9.07 8.29
CA PRO A 115 5.03 8.60 8.52
C PRO A 115 4.00 9.23 7.60
N LYS A 116 4.05 10.55 7.36
CA LYS A 116 3.09 11.27 6.51
C LYS A 116 3.18 10.83 5.05
N ILE A 117 4.40 10.75 4.51
CA ILE A 117 4.62 10.25 3.15
C ILE A 117 4.11 8.81 3.02
N THR A 118 4.48 7.95 3.97
CA THR A 118 4.07 6.55 3.97
C THR A 118 2.55 6.42 3.94
N ARG A 119 1.82 7.14 4.81
CA ARG A 119 0.35 7.09 4.83
C ARG A 119 -0.26 7.61 3.54
N ARG A 120 0.20 8.75 3.04
CA ARG A 120 -0.31 9.36 1.82
C ARG A 120 -0.14 8.44 0.62
N ILE A 121 1.04 7.84 0.44
CA ILE A 121 1.29 6.94 -0.69
C ILE A 121 0.56 5.60 -0.52
N LEU A 122 0.49 5.04 0.69
CA LEU A 122 -0.33 3.86 0.94
C LEU A 122 -1.82 4.14 0.68
N PHE A 123 -2.32 5.30 1.12
CA PHE A 123 -3.70 5.73 0.84
C PHE A 123 -3.97 5.78 -0.67
N LEU A 124 -3.07 6.37 -1.46
CA LEU A 124 -3.22 6.45 -2.91
C LEU A 124 -3.13 5.06 -3.56
N LEU A 125 -2.07 4.30 -3.27
CA LEU A 125 -1.76 3.09 -4.01
C LEU A 125 -2.56 1.85 -3.57
N GLU A 126 -3.01 1.78 -2.32
CA GLU A 126 -3.70 0.61 -1.77
C GLU A 126 -4.84 0.93 -0.81
N GLY A 127 -5.19 2.21 -0.62
CA GLY A 127 -6.27 2.59 0.30
C GLY A 127 -7.61 1.99 -0.13
N GLU A 128 -8.22 1.19 0.77
CA GLU A 128 -9.52 0.57 0.57
C GLU A 128 -10.49 1.05 1.66
N TYR A 129 -11.69 1.44 1.30
CA TYR A 129 -12.66 1.96 2.27
C TYR A 129 -13.16 0.85 3.22
N LEU A 130 -13.33 1.22 4.47
CA LEU A 130 -14.16 0.48 5.43
C LEU A 130 -15.48 1.21 5.67
N THR A 131 -15.46 2.56 5.64
CA THR A 131 -16.65 3.42 5.63
C THR A 131 -16.49 4.54 4.61
N ASN A 132 -17.58 5.18 4.18
CA ASN A 132 -17.60 6.39 3.35
C ASN A 132 -16.77 6.25 2.05
N LYS A 133 -17.22 5.39 1.15
CA LYS A 133 -16.56 5.15 -0.16
C LYS A 133 -16.40 6.43 -0.97
N ASP A 134 -17.45 7.25 -1.03
CA ASP A 134 -17.45 8.48 -1.82
C ASP A 134 -16.50 9.53 -1.23
N GLY A 135 -16.40 9.59 0.09
CA GLY A 135 -15.41 10.41 0.79
C GLY A 135 -13.99 10.00 0.44
N LEU A 136 -13.70 8.68 0.41
CA LEU A 136 -12.40 8.16 0.01
C LEU A 136 -12.05 8.56 -1.44
N SER A 137 -12.99 8.43 -2.37
CA SER A 137 -12.78 8.82 -3.77
C SER A 137 -12.50 10.31 -3.90
N ARG A 138 -13.28 11.18 -3.20
CA ARG A 138 -13.02 12.63 -3.16
C ARG A 138 -11.65 12.97 -2.58
N ALA A 139 -11.28 12.37 -1.45
CA ALA A 139 -9.98 12.59 -0.81
C ALA A 139 -8.82 12.17 -1.74
N ARG A 140 -8.97 11.04 -2.45
CA ARG A 140 -7.98 10.58 -3.44
C ARG A 140 -7.81 11.60 -4.56
N ARG A 141 -8.90 12.10 -5.12
CA ARG A 141 -8.89 13.14 -6.17
C ARG A 141 -8.18 14.40 -5.69
N MET A 142 -8.52 14.92 -4.51
CA MET A 142 -7.89 16.13 -3.94
C MET A 142 -6.38 15.97 -3.78
N ILE A 143 -5.90 14.80 -3.37
CA ILE A 143 -4.47 14.53 -3.26
C ILE A 143 -3.83 14.43 -4.66
N LEU A 144 -4.47 13.80 -5.64
CA LEU A 144 -3.97 13.72 -7.02
C LEU A 144 -3.89 15.11 -7.66
N GLU A 145 -4.88 15.97 -7.48
CA GLU A 145 -4.88 17.36 -7.94
C GLU A 145 -3.75 18.19 -7.33
N ARG A 146 -3.30 17.83 -6.12
CA ARG A 146 -2.12 18.46 -5.50
C ARG A 146 -0.81 18.00 -6.14
N TYR A 147 -0.73 16.76 -6.58
CA TYR A 147 0.45 16.22 -7.28
C TYR A 147 0.51 16.63 -8.75
N ILE A 148 -0.62 16.84 -9.40
CA ILE A 148 -0.74 17.09 -10.83
C ILE A 148 -1.28 18.50 -11.05
N SER A 149 -0.38 19.44 -11.38
CA SER A 149 -0.75 20.82 -11.64
C SER A 149 -1.57 20.95 -12.94
N ASP A 150 -2.58 21.80 -12.94
CA ASP A 150 -3.34 22.20 -14.12
C ASP A 150 -2.51 22.93 -15.20
N LYS A 151 -1.30 23.40 -14.81
CA LYS A 151 -0.30 24.00 -15.71
C LYS A 151 0.63 22.99 -16.37
N MET A 152 0.50 21.70 -16.03
CA MET A 152 1.28 20.64 -16.61
C MET A 152 0.90 20.42 -18.07
N THR A 153 1.89 20.26 -18.95
CA THR A 153 1.62 19.92 -20.36
C THR A 153 1.20 18.47 -20.52
N ASP A 154 0.47 18.17 -21.59
CA ASP A 154 -0.06 16.83 -21.85
C ASP A 154 1.05 15.77 -21.96
N HIS A 155 2.21 16.13 -22.52
CA HIS A 155 3.35 15.21 -22.69
C HIS A 155 4.08 14.86 -21.39
N GLN A 156 3.93 15.66 -20.34
CA GLN A 156 4.62 15.42 -19.07
C GLN A 156 3.98 14.28 -18.29
N LEU A 157 4.84 13.43 -17.71
CA LEU A 157 4.45 12.47 -16.67
C LEU A 157 4.10 13.20 -15.36
N ALA A 158 3.29 12.57 -14.52
CA ALA A 158 3.03 13.04 -13.15
C ALA A 158 4.28 12.85 -12.26
N LEU A 159 5.38 13.60 -12.58
CA LEU A 159 6.70 13.40 -11.99
C LEU A 159 6.73 13.67 -10.49
N PHE A 160 5.94 14.62 -10.00
CA PHE A 160 5.90 14.91 -8.57
C PHE A 160 5.35 13.72 -7.79
N LEU A 161 4.27 13.09 -8.29
CA LEU A 161 3.75 11.84 -7.73
C LEU A 161 4.75 10.69 -7.85
N LEU A 162 5.42 10.56 -9.01
CA LEU A 162 6.45 9.55 -9.23
C LEU A 162 7.57 9.64 -8.18
N ASN A 163 8.07 10.84 -7.94
CA ASN A 163 9.13 11.08 -6.96
C ASN A 163 8.71 10.65 -5.55
N ASP A 164 7.48 10.92 -5.14
CA ASP A 164 7.00 10.50 -3.83
C ASP A 164 6.74 8.99 -3.75
N ILE A 165 6.34 8.32 -4.83
CA ILE A 165 6.26 6.85 -4.90
C ILE A 165 7.65 6.23 -4.76
N ILE A 166 8.67 6.77 -5.44
CA ILE A 166 10.07 6.33 -5.32
C ILE A 166 10.59 6.58 -3.89
N ARG A 167 10.34 7.78 -3.35
CA ARG A 167 10.72 8.18 -1.99
C ARG A 167 10.09 7.24 -0.96
N TYR A 168 8.80 6.96 -1.07
CA TYR A 168 8.10 6.00 -0.22
C TYR A 168 8.80 4.63 -0.22
N TYR A 169 9.07 4.05 -1.40
CA TYR A 169 9.67 2.72 -1.47
C TYR A 169 11.08 2.69 -0.87
N ARG A 170 11.89 3.72 -1.12
CA ARG A 170 13.22 3.86 -0.51
C ARG A 170 13.12 4.06 1.01
N THR A 171 12.18 4.87 1.47
CA THR A 171 11.93 5.10 2.90
C THR A 171 11.59 3.80 3.63
N ILE A 172 10.66 3.00 3.11
CA ILE A 172 10.32 1.73 3.77
C ILE A 172 11.47 0.72 3.76
N ALA A 173 12.36 0.77 2.77
CA ALA A 173 13.56 -0.07 2.75
C ALA A 173 14.58 0.35 3.82
N VAL A 174 14.76 1.65 4.05
CA VAL A 174 15.61 2.18 5.13
C VAL A 174 14.98 1.93 6.50
N ASP A 175 13.68 2.22 6.66
CA ASP A 175 12.91 1.93 7.87
C ASP A 175 12.91 0.44 8.24
N TYR A 176 12.93 -0.43 7.23
CA TYR A 176 13.05 -1.87 7.44
C TYR A 176 14.37 -2.20 8.16
N GLU A 177 15.49 -1.65 7.69
CA GLU A 177 16.81 -1.89 8.30
C GLU A 177 16.83 -1.42 9.76
N PHE A 178 16.36 -0.20 10.03
CA PHE A 178 16.25 0.34 11.39
C PHE A 178 15.37 -0.51 12.30
N LYS A 179 14.14 -0.82 11.88
CA LYS A 179 13.15 -1.57 12.67
C LYS A 179 13.54 -3.01 12.96
N THR A 180 14.47 -3.58 12.19
CA THR A 180 14.91 -4.97 12.35
C THR A 180 16.28 -5.11 13.01
N SER A 181 17.05 -4.02 13.12
CA SER A 181 18.42 -4.02 13.68
C SER A 181 18.51 -3.30 15.02
N GLU A 182 17.69 -2.27 15.22
CA GLU A 182 17.80 -1.35 16.36
C GLU A 182 16.48 -1.30 17.14
N GLY A 183 16.57 -1.04 18.44
CA GLY A 183 15.45 -0.89 19.36
C GLY A 183 15.35 -1.98 20.42
N GLU A 184 14.55 -1.71 21.46
CA GLU A 184 14.38 -2.63 22.60
C GLU A 184 13.70 -3.97 22.21
N GLN A 185 12.89 -3.96 21.14
CA GLN A 185 12.23 -5.14 20.60
C GLN A 185 12.31 -5.13 19.06
N PRO A 186 13.39 -5.65 18.45
CA PRO A 186 13.52 -5.69 17.01
C PRO A 186 12.40 -6.54 16.38
N LYS A 187 11.81 -6.00 15.31
CA LYS A 187 10.74 -6.69 14.61
C LYS A 187 11.29 -7.86 13.78
N PRO A 188 10.52 -8.96 13.58
CA PRO A 188 10.97 -10.15 12.86
C PRO A 188 11.59 -9.83 11.50
N TRP A 189 12.88 -10.10 11.33
CA TRP A 189 13.64 -9.73 10.15
C TRP A 189 13.23 -10.53 8.91
N GLY A 190 13.22 -11.87 9.00
CA GLY A 190 13.05 -12.73 7.83
C GLY A 190 11.73 -12.54 7.11
N ILE A 191 10.60 -12.60 7.80
CA ILE A 191 9.27 -12.43 7.19
C ILE A 191 9.09 -11.01 6.60
N ARG A 192 9.66 -10.00 7.26
CA ARG A 192 9.57 -8.61 6.76
C ARG A 192 10.39 -8.41 5.50
N ASN A 193 11.57 -9.05 5.41
CA ASN A 193 12.40 -9.03 4.21
C ASN A 193 11.67 -9.64 3.03
N ILE A 194 11.06 -10.82 3.21
CA ILE A 194 10.29 -11.48 2.16
C ILE A 194 9.09 -10.62 1.72
N LYS A 195 8.33 -10.02 2.66
CA LYS A 195 7.25 -9.10 2.33
C LYS A 195 7.73 -7.84 1.58
N LEU A 196 8.93 -7.33 1.88
CA LEU A 196 9.51 -6.19 1.16
C LEU A 196 9.84 -6.57 -0.29
N ILE A 197 10.38 -7.77 -0.50
CA ILE A 197 10.77 -8.28 -1.83
C ILE A 197 9.54 -8.50 -2.72
N PHE A 198 8.43 -8.98 -2.20
CA PHE A 198 7.23 -9.31 -2.98
C PHE A 198 6.15 -8.22 -2.87
N SER A 199 5.41 -8.16 -1.77
CA SER A 199 4.22 -7.31 -1.65
C SER A 199 4.52 -5.82 -1.80
N ARG A 200 5.57 -5.33 -1.13
CA ARG A 200 5.91 -3.90 -1.21
C ARG A 200 6.50 -3.52 -2.56
N LYS A 201 7.26 -4.43 -3.18
CA LYS A 201 7.79 -4.20 -4.52
C LYS A 201 6.69 -4.23 -5.58
N LEU A 202 5.72 -5.15 -5.49
CA LEU A 202 4.58 -5.17 -6.42
C LEU A 202 3.75 -3.89 -6.31
N LEU A 203 3.49 -3.43 -5.08
CA LEU A 203 2.81 -2.16 -4.83
C LEU A 203 3.57 -0.98 -5.47
N TYR A 204 4.87 -0.89 -5.24
CA TYR A 204 5.74 0.12 -5.84
C TYR A 204 5.70 0.06 -7.36
N ALA A 205 5.90 -1.13 -7.94
CA ALA A 205 5.85 -1.33 -9.38
C ALA A 205 4.49 -0.89 -9.96
N SER A 206 3.39 -1.27 -9.32
CA SER A 206 2.05 -0.88 -9.79
C SER A 206 1.85 0.64 -9.80
N GLY A 207 2.40 1.36 -8.82
CA GLY A 207 2.40 2.82 -8.80
C GLY A 207 3.24 3.42 -9.94
N LEU A 208 4.45 2.88 -10.16
CA LEU A 208 5.33 3.27 -11.25
C LEU A 208 4.66 3.10 -12.63
N PHE A 209 4.06 1.93 -12.87
CA PHE A 209 3.33 1.62 -14.10
C PHE A 209 2.13 2.56 -14.30
N SER A 210 1.39 2.86 -13.22
CA SER A 210 0.25 3.79 -13.28
C SER A 210 0.69 5.18 -13.69
N VAL A 211 1.78 5.69 -13.12
CA VAL A 211 2.31 7.02 -13.47
C VAL A 211 2.85 7.03 -14.90
N ALA A 212 3.47 5.95 -15.38
CA ALA A 212 3.93 5.86 -16.76
C ALA A 212 2.81 6.12 -17.77
N LEU A 213 1.60 5.64 -17.50
CA LEU A 213 0.44 5.86 -18.37
C LEU A 213 -0.09 7.31 -18.37
N THR A 214 0.46 8.22 -17.56
CA THR A 214 0.04 9.63 -17.56
C THR A 214 0.65 10.46 -18.69
N ALA A 215 1.65 9.95 -19.41
CA ALA A 215 2.16 10.59 -20.61
C ALA A 215 1.07 10.80 -21.67
N ASP A 216 1.16 11.91 -22.41
CA ASP A 216 0.27 12.26 -23.53
C ASP A 216 -1.23 12.29 -23.17
N ARG A 217 -1.55 12.75 -21.95
CA ARG A 217 -2.91 12.95 -21.48
C ARG A 217 -3.10 14.38 -20.96
N THR A 218 -4.30 14.90 -21.16
CA THR A 218 -4.73 16.16 -20.55
C THR A 218 -4.69 16.05 -19.02
N TRP A 219 -4.69 17.19 -18.32
CA TRP A 219 -4.72 17.24 -16.86
C TRP A 219 -5.83 16.36 -16.25
N ASP A 220 -7.07 16.57 -16.71
CA ASP A 220 -8.22 15.79 -16.23
C ASP A 220 -8.12 14.30 -16.61
N GLY A 221 -7.57 14.01 -17.79
CA GLY A 221 -7.28 12.64 -18.24
C GLY A 221 -6.25 11.92 -17.38
N LYS A 222 -5.22 12.62 -16.87
CA LYS A 222 -4.24 12.06 -15.93
C LYS A 222 -4.89 11.73 -14.59
N ILE A 223 -5.68 12.66 -14.05
CA ILE A 223 -6.36 12.49 -12.76
C ILE A 223 -7.36 11.33 -12.85
N GLY A 224 -8.28 11.35 -13.83
CA GLY A 224 -9.28 10.29 -13.98
C GLY A 224 -8.67 8.91 -14.23
N LEU A 225 -7.56 8.82 -14.98
CA LEU A 225 -6.80 7.58 -15.15
C LEU A 225 -6.29 7.05 -13.80
N LEU A 226 -5.61 7.90 -13.02
CA LEU A 226 -5.02 7.49 -11.75
C LEU A 226 -6.08 7.18 -10.69
N GLU A 227 -7.20 7.90 -10.66
CA GLU A 227 -8.35 7.56 -9.82
C GLU A 227 -8.83 6.14 -10.11
N GLY A 228 -9.12 5.84 -11.38
CA GLY A 228 -9.60 4.51 -11.78
C GLY A 228 -8.59 3.40 -11.48
N LEU A 229 -7.30 3.64 -11.73
CA LEU A 229 -6.25 2.64 -11.44
C LEU A 229 -6.06 2.43 -9.93
N PHE A 230 -6.09 3.48 -9.12
CA PHE A 230 -5.87 3.39 -7.68
C PHE A 230 -7.09 2.87 -6.90
N GLU A 231 -8.27 2.81 -7.51
CA GLU A 231 -9.42 2.09 -6.97
C GLU A 231 -9.28 0.56 -7.08
N MET A 232 -8.48 0.09 -8.03
CA MET A 232 -8.28 -1.34 -8.25
C MET A 232 -7.30 -1.93 -7.23
N PRO A 233 -7.54 -3.16 -6.73
CA PRO A 233 -6.52 -3.95 -6.06
C PRO A 233 -5.25 -4.05 -6.92
N VAL A 234 -4.09 -4.20 -6.27
CA VAL A 234 -2.78 -4.09 -6.95
C VAL A 234 -2.63 -5.05 -8.14
N ILE A 235 -3.08 -6.29 -8.01
CA ILE A 235 -3.00 -7.29 -9.10
C ILE A 235 -3.92 -6.89 -10.26
N ASP A 236 -5.16 -6.50 -9.97
CA ASP A 236 -6.13 -6.09 -10.99
C ASP A 236 -5.63 -4.86 -11.77
N ARG A 237 -4.99 -3.93 -11.07
CA ARG A 237 -4.32 -2.77 -11.66
C ARG A 237 -3.21 -3.19 -12.62
N MET A 238 -2.35 -4.12 -12.22
CA MET A 238 -1.27 -4.62 -13.08
C MET A 238 -1.84 -5.34 -14.32
N GLU A 239 -2.89 -6.14 -14.15
CA GLU A 239 -3.59 -6.79 -15.27
C GLU A 239 -4.24 -5.77 -16.21
N ALA A 240 -4.84 -4.71 -15.68
CA ALA A 240 -5.47 -3.65 -16.48
C ALA A 240 -4.43 -2.85 -17.29
N ILE A 241 -3.24 -2.60 -16.73
CA ILE A 241 -2.18 -1.84 -17.40
C ILE A 241 -1.47 -2.69 -18.46
N CYS A 242 -1.07 -3.90 -18.12
CA CYS A 242 -0.17 -4.72 -18.94
C CYS A 242 -0.89 -5.77 -19.78
N GLY A 243 -2.11 -6.14 -19.41
CA GLY A 243 -2.85 -7.28 -19.94
C GLY A 243 -2.55 -8.57 -19.18
N LYS A 244 -3.57 -9.40 -19.00
CA LYS A 244 -3.53 -10.63 -18.18
C LYS A 244 -2.43 -11.60 -18.60
N SER A 245 -2.23 -11.81 -19.90
CA SER A 245 -1.23 -12.74 -20.41
C SER A 245 0.20 -12.29 -20.12
N LYS A 246 0.49 -10.99 -20.11
CA LYS A 246 1.84 -10.47 -19.85
C LYS A 246 2.22 -10.52 -18.38
N VAL A 247 1.26 -10.36 -17.46
CA VAL A 247 1.53 -10.40 -16.01
C VAL A 247 1.66 -11.81 -15.44
N GLU A 248 1.34 -12.83 -16.22
CA GLU A 248 1.24 -14.22 -15.75
C GLU A 248 2.52 -14.72 -15.06
N ASP A 249 3.70 -14.47 -15.64
CA ASP A 249 4.97 -14.94 -15.06
C ASP A 249 5.33 -14.22 -13.77
N VAL A 250 5.02 -12.93 -13.66
CA VAL A 250 5.12 -12.17 -12.40
C VAL A 250 4.19 -12.78 -11.35
N LEU A 251 2.95 -13.09 -11.73
CA LEU A 251 1.94 -13.61 -10.82
C LEU A 251 2.19 -15.07 -10.41
N LYS A 252 2.91 -15.88 -11.20
CA LYS A 252 3.34 -17.23 -10.80
C LYS A 252 4.25 -17.17 -9.56
N SER A 253 5.29 -16.33 -9.61
CA SER A 253 6.18 -16.11 -8.46
C SER A 253 5.44 -15.52 -7.26
N TYR A 254 4.52 -14.60 -7.50
CA TYR A 254 3.72 -13.98 -6.45
C TYR A 254 2.75 -14.97 -5.80
N ASN A 255 2.13 -15.85 -6.59
CA ASN A 255 1.27 -16.93 -6.10
C ASN A 255 2.04 -17.90 -5.21
N HIS A 256 3.25 -18.29 -5.62
CA HIS A 256 4.13 -19.14 -4.80
C HIS A 256 4.45 -18.47 -3.45
N PHE A 257 4.81 -17.19 -3.47
CA PHE A 257 5.03 -16.42 -2.25
C PHE A 257 3.81 -16.44 -1.30
N LEU A 258 2.60 -16.19 -1.81
CA LEU A 258 1.37 -16.24 -1.00
C LEU A 258 1.11 -17.65 -0.46
N GLU A 259 1.27 -18.68 -1.29
CA GLU A 259 1.12 -20.07 -0.89
C GLU A 259 2.05 -20.44 0.27
N GLN A 260 3.29 -19.97 0.26
CA GLN A 260 4.22 -20.19 1.37
C GLN A 260 3.79 -19.44 2.63
N LEU A 261 3.32 -18.19 2.50
CA LEU A 261 2.88 -17.40 3.65
C LEU A 261 1.52 -17.83 4.24
N GLU A 262 0.70 -18.57 3.50
CA GLU A 262 -0.51 -19.20 4.04
C GLU A 262 -0.18 -20.29 5.09
N LYS A 263 0.97 -20.97 4.95
CA LYS A 263 1.38 -22.07 5.84
C LYS A 263 1.87 -21.51 7.19
N PRO A 264 1.17 -21.78 8.32
CA PRO A 264 1.58 -21.25 9.63
C PRO A 264 3.03 -21.61 10.00
N SER A 265 3.44 -22.85 9.72
CA SER A 265 4.80 -23.32 10.01
C SER A 265 5.89 -22.56 9.24
N VAL A 266 5.63 -22.20 7.99
CA VAL A 266 6.54 -21.37 7.19
C VAL A 266 6.60 -19.95 7.73
N ARG A 267 5.43 -19.39 8.05
CA ARG A 267 5.32 -18.03 8.61
C ARG A 267 6.05 -17.90 9.94
N ASP A 268 5.90 -18.88 10.83
CA ASP A 268 6.57 -18.86 12.14
C ASP A 268 8.08 -19.07 12.02
N ARG A 269 8.53 -19.96 11.14
CA ARG A 269 9.96 -20.09 10.83
C ARG A 269 10.54 -18.79 10.28
N LEU A 270 9.84 -18.11 9.35
CA LEU A 270 10.29 -16.82 8.82
C LEU A 270 10.32 -15.71 9.88
N LYS A 271 9.42 -15.74 10.87
CA LYS A 271 9.46 -14.80 11.98
C LYS A 271 10.66 -15.05 12.90
N ALA A 272 11.06 -16.31 13.07
CA ALA A 272 12.19 -16.69 13.92
C ALA A 272 13.56 -16.38 13.28
N ILE A 273 13.65 -16.27 11.95
CA ILE A 273 14.91 -16.01 11.23
C ILE A 273 15.42 -14.61 11.52
N GLY A 274 16.61 -14.52 12.10
CA GLY A 274 17.36 -13.29 12.35
C GLY A 274 18.23 -12.86 11.17
N LYS A 275 18.82 -11.66 11.28
CA LYS A 275 19.69 -11.07 10.26
C LYS A 275 20.95 -11.92 9.99
N ASP A 276 21.44 -12.61 11.02
CA ASP A 276 22.66 -13.43 10.93
C ASP A 276 22.39 -14.83 10.33
N GLU A 277 21.12 -15.23 10.22
CA GLU A 277 20.69 -16.53 9.69
C GLU A 277 20.31 -16.48 8.20
N ARG A 278 20.96 -15.62 7.42
CA ARG A 278 20.72 -15.47 5.97
C ARG A 278 20.97 -16.74 5.16
N SER A 279 21.69 -17.72 5.70
CA SER A 279 21.94 -19.03 5.11
C SER A 279 20.80 -20.03 5.28
N ASN A 280 19.76 -19.71 6.08
CA ASN A 280 18.60 -20.57 6.29
C ASN A 280 17.98 -20.97 4.93
N SER A 281 17.76 -22.28 4.73
CA SER A 281 17.33 -22.84 3.44
C SER A 281 16.00 -22.27 2.97
N LEU A 282 14.99 -22.17 3.84
CA LEU A 282 13.68 -21.60 3.52
C LEU A 282 13.79 -20.13 3.10
N PHE A 283 14.58 -19.34 3.84
CA PHE A 283 14.78 -17.94 3.51
C PHE A 283 15.48 -17.76 2.17
N ARG A 284 16.50 -18.56 1.89
CA ARG A 284 17.24 -18.53 0.62
C ARG A 284 16.37 -18.93 -0.56
N GLU A 285 15.54 -19.96 -0.40
CA GLU A 285 14.58 -20.40 -1.42
C GLU A 285 13.64 -19.25 -1.81
N LEU A 286 12.95 -18.66 -0.82
CA LEU A 286 12.04 -17.53 -1.07
C LEU A 286 12.77 -16.29 -1.62
N LYS A 287 14.01 -16.06 -1.19
CA LYS A 287 14.81 -14.95 -1.73
C LYS A 287 15.22 -15.18 -3.17
N ASN A 288 15.56 -16.40 -3.55
CA ASN A 288 15.86 -16.77 -4.95
C ASN A 288 14.62 -16.59 -5.84
N GLU A 289 13.45 -17.02 -5.37
CA GLU A 289 12.17 -16.74 -6.05
C GLU A 289 11.92 -15.23 -6.15
N GLY A 290 12.27 -14.44 -5.15
CA GLY A 290 12.21 -12.98 -5.19
C GLY A 290 13.14 -12.35 -6.23
N HIS A 291 14.28 -12.97 -6.54
CA HIS A 291 15.14 -12.54 -7.67
C HIS A 291 14.50 -12.85 -9.01
N HIS A 292 13.84 -14.01 -9.13
CA HIS A 292 13.06 -14.35 -10.32
C HIS A 292 11.91 -13.35 -10.51
N PHE A 293 11.11 -13.14 -9.48
CA PHE A 293 10.02 -12.14 -9.46
C PHE A 293 10.50 -10.75 -9.91
N THR A 294 11.67 -10.31 -9.44
CA THR A 294 12.22 -9.00 -9.82
C THR A 294 12.59 -8.93 -11.30
N ARG A 295 13.16 -10.02 -11.86
CA ARG A 295 13.47 -10.09 -13.29
C ARG A 295 12.22 -10.07 -14.15
N GLU A 296 11.18 -10.81 -13.76
CA GLU A 296 9.93 -10.82 -14.50
C GLU A 296 9.21 -9.46 -14.43
N LEU A 297 9.26 -8.74 -13.30
CA LEU A 297 8.78 -7.36 -13.21
C LEU A 297 9.54 -6.42 -14.14
N LEU A 298 10.87 -6.56 -14.26
CA LEU A 298 11.66 -5.74 -15.17
C LEU A 298 11.30 -6.03 -16.62
N LYS A 299 11.22 -7.31 -17.03
CA LYS A 299 10.77 -7.70 -18.37
C LYS A 299 9.37 -7.17 -18.69
N LEU A 300 8.45 -7.25 -17.71
CA LEU A 300 7.11 -6.72 -17.86
C LEU A 300 7.14 -5.21 -18.09
N PHE A 301 7.96 -4.48 -17.34
CA PHE A 301 8.14 -3.04 -17.51
C PHE A 301 8.66 -2.69 -18.92
N GLU A 302 9.75 -3.34 -19.35
CA GLU A 302 10.38 -3.13 -20.66
C GLU A 302 9.47 -3.52 -21.84
N SER A 303 8.62 -4.55 -21.66
CA SER A 303 7.66 -4.99 -22.68
C SER A 303 6.37 -4.16 -22.71
N THR A 304 6.09 -3.39 -21.67
CA THR A 304 4.90 -2.53 -21.58
C THR A 304 5.22 -1.12 -22.05
N PHE A 305 6.39 -0.61 -21.71
CA PHE A 305 6.87 0.72 -22.09
C PHE A 305 8.13 0.58 -22.93
N ASP A 306 8.05 0.95 -24.20
CA ASP A 306 9.19 0.91 -25.11
C ASP A 306 10.34 1.80 -24.62
N SER A 307 11.55 1.58 -25.13
CA SER A 307 12.78 2.27 -24.69
C SER A 307 12.76 3.79 -24.88
N THR A 308 11.85 4.32 -25.68
CA THR A 308 11.68 5.76 -25.95
C THR A 308 10.73 6.41 -24.97
N HIS A 309 9.95 5.61 -24.24
CA HIS A 309 8.96 6.11 -23.29
C HIS A 309 9.62 6.96 -22.17
N PRO A 310 9.09 8.16 -21.87
CA PRO A 310 9.71 9.10 -20.94
C PRO A 310 9.93 8.55 -19.52
N ILE A 311 9.20 7.50 -19.13
CA ILE A 311 9.34 6.87 -17.81
C ILE A 311 10.75 6.35 -17.55
N HIS A 312 11.46 5.83 -18.59
CA HIS A 312 12.82 5.31 -18.45
C HIS A 312 13.80 6.37 -17.96
N LYS A 313 13.66 7.61 -18.45
CA LYS A 313 14.47 8.74 -17.99
C LYS A 313 14.03 9.21 -16.60
N ALA A 314 12.73 9.27 -16.35
CA ALA A 314 12.15 9.77 -15.11
C ALA A 314 12.45 8.92 -13.87
N VAL A 315 12.78 7.63 -14.02
CA VAL A 315 13.17 6.78 -12.88
C VAL A 315 14.66 6.90 -12.54
N ILE A 316 15.47 7.50 -13.42
CA ILE A 316 16.92 7.67 -13.24
C ILE A 316 17.24 9.09 -12.76
N PHE A 317 16.59 10.10 -13.34
CA PHE A 317 16.80 11.54 -13.14
C PHE A 317 15.50 12.16 -12.57
#